data_c5e986409bc5deec17b1caacab65f356
#
_entry.id   c5e986409bc5deec17b1caacab65f356
#
_cell.length_a   1.000
_cell.length_b   1.000
_cell.length_c   1.000
_cell.angle_alpha   90.00
_cell.angle_beta   90.00
_cell.angle_gamma   90.00
#
_symmetry.space_group_name_H-M   'P 1'
#
loop_
_entity.id
_entity.type
_entity.pdbx_description
1 polymer ?
#
loop_
_entity_poly.entity_id
_entity_poly.type
_entity_poly.pdbx_seq_one_letter_code
_entity_poly.pdbx_strand_id
1 'polypeptide(L)'
;HGHHRRQRQMCIRDSTNVGAYMRNTLFSDKNTNRDEALIDIYRVMRPGEPPTLETAEALFHGLFFDSERYDLSSVGRVKMNARLGQEVEDSVRVLRKQDILEIMKILTDLKDGKGEIDDIDHLGNRRVRSVGELMENQYRVGLLRMERAIRERMSSVEIDTVMPHDLINAKPAAAAVREFFGSSQLSQFMDQTNPLSEITHKRRLSALGPGGLTRERAGFEVRDVH
;
A
#
# COMPACT_ATOMS: atom_id res chain seq x y z
N HIS A 1 12.20 29.27 -18.24
CA HIS A 1 13.02 28.16 -17.66
C HIS A 1 13.56 28.44 -16.26
N GLY A 2 13.71 29.68 -15.81
CA GLY A 2 14.24 30.02 -14.48
C GLY A 2 13.21 29.96 -13.33
N HIS A 3 11.93 30.13 -13.60
CA HIS A 3 10.90 30.21 -12.55
C HIS A 3 10.59 28.88 -11.86
N HIS A 4 10.53 27.76 -12.59
CA HIS A 4 10.25 26.44 -12.00
C HIS A 4 11.44 25.88 -11.21
N ARG A 5 12.68 26.15 -11.63
CA ARG A 5 13.86 25.85 -10.82
C ARG A 5 13.88 26.64 -9.51
N ARG A 6 13.46 27.92 -9.56
CA ARG A 6 13.37 28.76 -8.34
C ARG A 6 12.24 28.31 -7.40
N GLN A 7 11.09 27.86 -7.91
CA GLN A 7 10.02 27.31 -7.08
C GLN A 7 10.42 26.01 -6.41
N ARG A 8 11.07 25.06 -7.11
CA ARG A 8 11.63 23.85 -6.49
C ARG A 8 12.68 24.20 -5.43
N GLN A 9 13.56 25.15 -5.73
CA GLN A 9 14.57 25.61 -4.77
C GLN A 9 13.97 26.39 -3.59
N MET A 10 12.88 27.13 -3.78
CA MET A 10 12.18 27.79 -2.68
C MET A 10 11.47 26.82 -1.77
N CYS A 11 10.73 25.83 -2.27
CA CYS A 11 10.12 24.79 -1.45
C CYS A 11 11.15 23.99 -0.63
N ILE A 12 12.35 23.78 -1.16
CA ILE A 12 13.44 23.09 -0.46
C ILE A 12 14.18 24.02 0.51
N ARG A 13 14.25 25.33 0.23
CA ARG A 13 14.87 26.31 1.13
C ARG A 13 14.01 26.68 2.32
N ASP A 14 12.69 26.74 2.15
CA ASP A 14 11.74 27.02 3.24
C ASP A 14 11.51 25.83 4.16
N SER A 15 11.71 24.60 3.68
CA SER A 15 11.79 23.40 4.51
C SER A 15 13.21 23.25 5.07
N THR A 16 13.56 24.15 5.99
CA THR A 16 14.74 24.11 6.87
C THR A 16 15.70 22.93 6.67
N ASN A 17 16.89 23.25 6.17
CA ASN A 17 18.13 22.49 6.39
C ASN A 17 18.15 21.01 5.98
N VAL A 18 17.48 20.66 4.90
CA VAL A 18 17.61 19.34 4.28
C VAL A 18 18.91 19.31 3.46
N GLY A 19 20.05 19.35 4.08
CA GLY A 19 21.40 19.28 3.55
C GLY A 19 21.67 19.25 2.02
N ALA A 20 22.87 18.93 1.63
CA ALA A 20 23.26 18.83 0.22
C ALA A 20 22.55 17.67 -0.54
N TYR A 21 21.98 16.70 0.16
CA TYR A 21 21.39 15.48 -0.45
C TYR A 21 20.28 15.79 -1.45
N MET A 22 19.27 16.56 -1.03
CA MET A 22 18.13 16.90 -1.89
C MET A 22 18.57 17.75 -3.09
N ARG A 23 19.49 18.69 -2.85
CA ARG A 23 20.05 19.51 -3.93
C ARG A 23 20.79 18.63 -4.93
N ASN A 24 21.64 17.72 -4.49
CA ASN A 24 22.40 16.82 -5.34
C ASN A 24 21.48 15.88 -6.13
N THR A 25 20.43 15.36 -5.50
CA THR A 25 19.41 14.54 -6.16
C THR A 25 18.71 15.31 -7.28
N LEU A 26 18.31 16.57 -7.01
CA LEU A 26 17.67 17.42 -8.02
C LEU A 26 18.63 17.82 -9.15
N PHE A 27 19.92 17.92 -8.89
CA PHE A 27 20.93 18.20 -9.93
C PHE A 27 21.21 16.98 -10.80
N SER A 28 21.16 15.77 -10.23
CA SER A 28 21.34 14.53 -10.98
C SER A 28 20.09 14.06 -11.72
N ASP A 29 18.91 14.62 -11.39
CA ASP A 29 17.67 14.29 -12.04
C ASP A 29 17.67 14.78 -13.50
N LYS A 30 17.38 13.87 -14.41
CA LYS A 30 17.29 14.14 -15.86
C LYS A 30 16.07 15.00 -16.19
N ASN A 31 15.01 14.88 -15.38
CA ASN A 31 13.76 15.56 -15.61
C ASN A 31 13.82 16.99 -15.07
N THR A 32 13.58 17.96 -15.93
CA THR A 32 13.57 19.37 -15.56
C THR A 32 12.19 19.89 -15.20
N ASN A 33 11.15 19.25 -15.73
CA ASN A 33 9.75 19.65 -15.61
C ASN A 33 8.92 18.58 -14.87
N ARG A 34 7.82 19.03 -14.27
CA ARG A 34 6.84 18.14 -13.62
C ARG A 34 6.29 17.10 -14.60
N ASP A 35 5.95 17.54 -15.80
CA ASP A 35 5.29 16.72 -16.81
C ASP A 35 6.21 15.60 -17.32
N GLU A 36 7.49 15.90 -17.53
CA GLU A 36 8.52 14.91 -17.87
C GLU A 36 8.67 13.87 -16.77
N ALA A 37 8.69 14.31 -15.51
CA ALA A 37 8.80 13.41 -14.36
C ALA A 37 7.58 12.47 -14.23
N LEU A 38 6.37 12.98 -14.47
CA LEU A 38 5.15 12.16 -14.45
C LEU A 38 5.16 11.09 -15.56
N ILE A 39 5.59 11.47 -16.76
CA ILE A 39 5.72 10.56 -17.89
C ILE A 39 6.76 9.47 -17.61
N ASP A 40 7.88 9.82 -17.02
CA ASP A 40 8.92 8.84 -16.66
C ASP A 40 8.45 7.89 -15.57
N ILE A 41 7.76 8.38 -14.55
CA ILE A 41 7.12 7.55 -13.52
C ILE A 41 6.13 6.57 -14.17
N TYR A 42 5.30 7.06 -15.10
CA TYR A 42 4.34 6.22 -15.80
C TYR A 42 5.03 5.09 -16.61
N ARG A 43 6.11 5.40 -17.32
CA ARG A 43 6.88 4.41 -18.09
C ARG A 43 7.47 3.31 -17.22
N VAL A 44 7.92 3.65 -16.01
CA VAL A 44 8.46 2.68 -15.06
C VAL A 44 7.35 1.79 -14.50
N MET A 45 6.19 2.37 -14.17
CA MET A 45 5.06 1.64 -13.56
C MET A 45 4.30 0.78 -14.57
N ARG A 46 4.23 1.22 -15.84
CA ARG A 46 3.52 0.53 -16.94
C ARG A 46 4.38 0.47 -18.20
N PRO A 47 5.38 -0.42 -18.22
CA PRO A 47 6.22 -0.57 -19.38
C PRO A 47 5.40 -1.08 -20.58
N GLY A 48 5.59 -0.44 -21.75
CA GLY A 48 4.93 -0.84 -23.00
C GLY A 48 3.65 -0.06 -23.35
N GLU A 49 3.08 0.71 -22.44
CA GLU A 49 1.95 1.60 -22.76
C GLU A 49 2.46 2.99 -23.19
N PRO A 50 1.88 3.61 -24.23
CA PRO A 50 2.25 4.96 -24.62
C PRO A 50 1.79 5.94 -23.52
N PRO A 51 2.70 6.74 -22.93
CA PRO A 51 2.34 7.67 -21.87
C PRO A 51 1.66 8.90 -22.44
N THR A 52 0.49 9.24 -21.91
CA THR A 52 -0.11 10.58 -22.06
C THR A 52 -0.01 11.31 -20.73
N LEU A 53 0.06 12.64 -20.76
CA LEU A 53 0.16 13.42 -19.52
C LEU A 53 -1.02 13.17 -18.57
N GLU A 54 -2.20 13.08 -19.14
CA GLU A 54 -3.46 12.87 -18.41
C GLU A 54 -3.49 11.52 -17.70
N THR A 55 -3.10 10.43 -18.40
CA THR A 55 -3.03 9.10 -17.81
C THR A 55 -1.92 8.98 -16.77
N ALA A 56 -0.80 9.67 -16.98
CA ALA A 56 0.31 9.70 -16.03
C ALA A 56 -0.06 10.45 -14.74
N GLU A 57 -0.77 11.57 -14.85
CA GLU A 57 -1.25 12.33 -13.69
C GLU A 57 -2.31 11.56 -12.91
N ALA A 58 -3.26 10.93 -13.59
CA ALA A 58 -4.27 10.08 -12.97
C ALA A 58 -3.66 8.88 -12.25
N LEU A 59 -2.67 8.22 -12.86
CA LEU A 59 -1.94 7.13 -12.21
C LEU A 59 -1.22 7.60 -10.94
N PHE A 60 -0.46 8.69 -11.03
CA PHE A 60 0.31 9.22 -9.91
C PHE A 60 -0.60 9.69 -8.76
N HIS A 61 -1.71 10.35 -9.08
CA HIS A 61 -2.70 10.76 -8.09
C HIS A 61 -3.32 9.54 -7.39
N GLY A 62 -3.69 8.53 -8.16
CA GLY A 62 -4.27 7.29 -7.63
C GLY A 62 -3.34 6.48 -6.73
N LEU A 63 -2.01 6.63 -6.87
CA LEU A 63 -1.04 5.90 -6.04
C LEU A 63 -0.99 6.38 -4.59
N PHE A 64 -1.21 7.68 -4.33
CA PHE A 64 -0.92 8.27 -3.02
C PHE A 64 -2.04 9.16 -2.46
N PHE A 65 -2.85 9.77 -3.32
CA PHE A 65 -3.75 10.86 -2.94
C PHE A 65 -5.24 10.51 -3.10
N ASP A 66 -5.55 9.37 -3.70
CA ASP A 66 -6.90 8.91 -3.93
C ASP A 66 -7.35 8.01 -2.77
N SER A 67 -8.41 8.41 -2.09
CA SER A 67 -8.99 7.67 -0.96
C SER A 67 -9.57 6.30 -1.33
N GLU A 68 -9.90 6.08 -2.61
CA GLU A 68 -10.41 4.78 -3.08
C GLU A 68 -9.30 3.74 -3.27
N ARG A 69 -8.08 4.21 -3.55
CA ARG A 69 -6.93 3.35 -3.88
C ARG A 69 -5.86 3.30 -2.80
N TYR A 70 -5.74 4.35 -2.01
CA TYR A 70 -4.76 4.47 -0.95
C TYR A 70 -5.43 4.71 0.39
N ASP A 71 -5.12 3.87 1.37
CA ASP A 71 -5.65 3.96 2.72
C ASP A 71 -4.54 3.70 3.75
N LEU A 72 -4.16 4.75 4.45
CA LEU A 72 -3.19 4.68 5.54
C LEU A 72 -3.80 4.06 6.80
N SER A 73 -5.12 4.02 6.92
CA SER A 73 -5.90 3.78 8.13
C SER A 73 -5.70 4.83 9.23
N SER A 74 -6.60 4.88 10.19
CA SER A 74 -6.50 5.79 11.34
C SER A 74 -5.27 5.47 12.19
N VAL A 75 -4.98 4.19 12.40
CA VAL A 75 -3.78 3.74 13.14
C VAL A 75 -2.50 4.18 12.44
N GLY A 76 -2.42 4.03 11.12
CA GLY A 76 -1.28 4.49 10.34
C GLY A 76 -1.10 6.00 10.41
N ARG A 77 -2.20 6.77 10.39
CA ARG A 77 -2.15 8.24 10.54
C ARG A 77 -1.63 8.64 11.91
N VAL A 78 -2.13 8.06 13.00
CA VAL A 78 -1.66 8.33 14.36
C VAL A 78 -0.17 8.01 14.51
N LYS A 79 0.28 6.87 13.99
CA LYS A 79 1.70 6.48 14.02
C LYS A 79 2.58 7.44 13.20
N MET A 80 2.11 7.85 12.04
CA MET A 80 2.81 8.83 11.19
C MET A 80 2.87 10.18 11.89
N ASN A 81 1.78 10.68 12.47
CA ASN A 81 1.75 11.93 13.22
C ASN A 81 2.76 11.92 14.37
N ALA A 82 2.79 10.84 15.16
CA ALA A 82 3.74 10.69 16.26
C ALA A 82 5.20 10.70 15.77
N ARG A 83 5.48 10.03 14.64
CA ARG A 83 6.83 9.98 14.08
C ARG A 83 7.29 11.29 13.44
N LEU A 84 6.38 11.98 12.75
CA LEU A 84 6.66 13.25 12.05
C LEU A 84 6.50 14.47 12.96
N GLY A 85 5.98 14.30 14.18
CA GLY A 85 5.69 15.42 15.09
C GLY A 85 4.60 16.35 14.55
N GLN A 86 3.61 15.81 13.85
CA GLN A 86 2.49 16.55 13.25
C GLN A 86 1.18 16.27 13.99
N GLU A 87 0.28 17.27 14.01
CA GLU A 87 -1.09 17.13 14.52
C GLU A 87 -2.06 17.19 13.35
N VAL A 88 -2.25 16.06 12.69
CA VAL A 88 -3.21 15.90 11.59
C VAL A 88 -4.38 15.07 12.07
N GLU A 89 -5.60 15.42 11.66
CA GLU A 89 -6.79 14.63 11.99
C GLU A 89 -6.66 13.17 11.52
N ASP A 90 -7.12 12.25 12.35
CA ASP A 90 -7.12 10.80 12.07
C ASP A 90 -8.05 10.42 10.91
N SER A 91 -8.97 11.31 10.57
CA SER A 91 -9.87 11.20 9.40
C SER A 91 -9.11 11.29 8.06
N VAL A 92 -7.93 11.93 8.04
CA VAL A 92 -7.12 12.09 6.83
C VAL A 92 -6.33 10.81 6.57
N ARG A 93 -6.87 9.92 5.76
CA ARG A 93 -6.34 8.58 5.48
C ARG A 93 -5.45 8.49 4.23
N VAL A 94 -5.27 9.59 3.52
CA VAL A 94 -4.41 9.70 2.34
C VAL A 94 -3.14 10.47 2.66
N LEU A 95 -2.09 10.28 1.86
CA LEU A 95 -0.86 11.06 1.99
C LEU A 95 -1.10 12.51 1.57
N ARG A 96 -0.44 13.45 2.26
CA ARG A 96 -0.37 14.85 1.89
C ARG A 96 1.05 15.17 1.40
N LYS A 97 1.18 16.20 0.57
CA LYS A 97 2.49 16.68 0.11
C LYS A 97 3.42 17.04 1.27
N GLN A 98 2.85 17.61 2.34
CA GLN A 98 3.60 17.95 3.57
C GLN A 98 4.16 16.71 4.26
N ASP A 99 3.39 15.62 4.33
CA ASP A 99 3.85 14.36 4.93
C ASP A 99 5.10 13.83 4.20
N ILE A 100 5.11 13.90 2.86
CA ILE A 100 6.25 13.47 2.05
C ILE A 100 7.49 14.31 2.34
N LEU A 101 7.35 15.64 2.47
CA LEU A 101 8.45 16.53 2.78
C LEU A 101 9.05 16.25 4.16
N GLU A 102 8.22 16.03 5.17
CA GLU A 102 8.69 15.71 6.52
C GLU A 102 9.34 14.33 6.60
N ILE A 103 8.80 13.34 5.88
CA ILE A 103 9.44 12.01 5.74
C ILE A 103 10.85 12.16 5.14
N MET A 104 10.98 12.93 4.06
CA MET A 104 12.29 13.17 3.43
C MET A 104 13.27 13.86 4.37
N LYS A 105 12.80 14.80 5.18
CA LYS A 105 13.60 15.47 6.20
C LYS A 105 14.11 14.47 7.25
N ILE A 106 13.21 13.65 7.79
CA ILE A 106 13.62 12.63 8.79
C ILE A 106 14.60 11.64 8.19
N LEU A 107 14.41 11.18 6.94
CA LEU A 107 15.34 10.27 6.28
C LEU A 107 16.73 10.89 6.09
N THR A 108 16.81 12.18 5.78
CA THR A 108 18.11 12.88 5.68
C THR A 108 18.75 13.08 7.04
N ASP A 109 17.98 13.39 8.07
CA ASP A 109 18.48 13.51 9.44
C ASP A 109 19.01 12.17 9.96
N LEU A 110 18.29 11.06 9.70
CA LEU A 110 18.78 9.71 10.03
C LEU A 110 20.07 9.36 9.30
N LYS A 111 20.21 9.76 8.03
CA LYS A 111 21.46 9.58 7.27
C LYS A 111 22.63 10.36 7.87
N ASP A 112 22.37 11.51 8.44
CA ASP A 112 23.35 12.33 9.13
C ASP A 112 23.62 11.86 10.59
N GLY A 113 23.01 10.73 11.00
CA GLY A 113 23.17 10.17 12.34
C GLY A 113 22.36 10.88 13.42
N LYS A 114 21.35 11.67 13.02
CA LYS A 114 20.43 12.35 13.95
C LYS A 114 19.15 11.52 14.08
N GLY A 115 18.81 11.14 15.30
CA GLY A 115 17.63 10.35 15.61
C GLY A 115 17.91 8.85 15.69
N GLU A 116 16.86 8.08 15.92
CA GLU A 116 16.94 6.64 16.11
C GLU A 116 16.19 5.92 14.98
N ILE A 117 16.74 4.78 14.54
CA ILE A 117 16.12 3.90 13.57
C ILE A 117 15.10 3.04 14.31
N ASP A 118 13.86 2.99 13.81
CA ASP A 118 12.83 2.15 14.39
C ASP A 118 13.15 0.66 14.17
N ASP A 119 12.88 -0.16 15.20
CA ASP A 119 12.90 -1.61 15.05
C ASP A 119 11.61 -2.04 14.32
N ILE A 120 11.78 -2.49 13.08
CA ILE A 120 10.67 -2.90 12.21
C ILE A 120 9.99 -4.19 12.69
N ASP A 121 10.69 -5.05 13.42
CA ASP A 121 10.16 -6.31 13.92
C ASP A 121 9.46 -6.16 15.28
N HIS A 122 9.60 -5.01 15.92
CA HIS A 122 8.91 -4.73 17.16
C HIS A 122 7.38 -4.63 16.93
N LEU A 123 6.58 -5.36 17.71
CA LEU A 123 5.13 -5.38 17.56
C LEU A 123 4.42 -4.04 17.82
N GLY A 124 5.11 -3.06 18.39
CA GLY A 124 4.68 -1.66 18.44
C GLY A 124 4.66 -0.99 17.07
N ASN A 125 5.52 -1.42 16.14
CA ASN A 125 5.66 -0.88 14.78
C ASN A 125 5.07 -1.80 13.71
N ARG A 126 4.87 -3.06 14.03
CA ARG A 126 4.32 -4.08 13.15
C ARG A 126 2.99 -4.59 13.69
N ARG A 127 1.92 -4.35 12.95
CA ARG A 127 0.57 -4.74 13.37
C ARG A 127 0.28 -6.21 13.06
N VAL A 128 -0.30 -6.92 14.01
CA VAL A 128 -0.82 -8.26 13.81
C VAL A 128 -2.23 -8.18 13.20
N ARG A 129 -2.43 -8.85 12.09
CA ARG A 129 -3.74 -8.97 11.44
C ARG A 129 -4.48 -10.19 11.93
N SER A 130 -5.71 -9.99 12.41
CA SER A 130 -6.58 -11.08 12.80
C SER A 130 -7.15 -11.82 11.58
N VAL A 131 -7.72 -13.00 11.80
CA VAL A 131 -8.38 -13.79 10.75
C VAL A 131 -9.53 -13.02 10.07
N GLY A 132 -10.27 -12.23 10.84
CA GLY A 132 -11.35 -11.41 10.30
C GLY A 132 -10.89 -10.42 9.24
N GLU A 133 -9.77 -9.75 9.48
CA GLU A 133 -9.18 -8.80 8.53
C GLU A 133 -8.63 -9.51 7.28
N LEU A 134 -7.97 -10.65 7.45
CA LEU A 134 -7.49 -11.46 6.33
C LEU A 134 -8.63 -11.93 5.44
N MET A 135 -9.73 -12.36 6.06
CA MET A 135 -10.94 -12.79 5.35
C MET A 135 -11.64 -11.61 4.66
N GLU A 136 -11.71 -10.45 5.30
CA GLU A 136 -12.24 -9.21 4.69
C GLU A 136 -11.46 -8.86 3.43
N ASN A 137 -10.14 -8.86 3.47
CA ASN A 137 -9.31 -8.57 2.31
C ASN A 137 -9.58 -9.54 1.16
N GLN A 138 -9.73 -10.83 1.47
CA GLN A 138 -10.02 -11.83 0.45
C GLN A 138 -11.44 -11.71 -0.10
N TYR A 139 -12.41 -11.36 0.74
CA TYR A 139 -13.77 -11.08 0.31
C TYR A 139 -13.83 -9.85 -0.62
N ARG A 140 -13.07 -8.81 -0.31
CA ARG A 140 -12.91 -7.62 -1.16
C ARG A 140 -12.40 -7.98 -2.55
N VAL A 141 -11.42 -8.87 -2.65
CA VAL A 141 -10.93 -9.40 -3.94
C VAL A 141 -12.07 -10.11 -4.69
N GLY A 142 -12.88 -10.88 -3.99
CA GLY A 142 -14.06 -11.54 -4.56
C GLY A 142 -15.09 -10.55 -5.10
N LEU A 143 -15.34 -9.46 -4.38
CA LEU A 143 -16.25 -8.39 -4.82
C LEU A 143 -15.72 -7.66 -6.05
N LEU A 144 -14.43 -7.38 -6.13
CA LEU A 144 -13.80 -6.77 -7.31
C LEU A 144 -13.90 -7.68 -8.55
N ARG A 145 -13.73 -8.98 -8.36
CA ARG A 145 -13.96 -9.97 -9.44
C ARG A 145 -15.44 -9.98 -9.90
N MET A 146 -16.35 -9.88 -8.96
CA MET A 146 -17.79 -9.79 -9.26
C MET A 146 -18.15 -8.49 -9.98
N GLU A 147 -17.66 -7.36 -9.51
CA GLU A 147 -17.84 -6.05 -10.16
C GLU A 147 -17.36 -6.09 -11.63
N ARG A 148 -16.16 -6.63 -11.85
CA ARG A 148 -15.62 -6.77 -13.21
C ARG A 148 -16.54 -7.60 -14.11
N ALA A 149 -17.02 -8.73 -13.60
CA ALA A 149 -17.94 -9.59 -14.34
C ALA A 149 -19.28 -8.91 -14.65
N ILE A 150 -19.80 -8.11 -13.71
CA ILE A 150 -21.02 -7.31 -13.92
C ILE A 150 -20.79 -6.28 -15.02
N ARG A 151 -19.66 -5.56 -14.96
CA ARG A 151 -19.31 -4.53 -15.94
C ARG A 151 -19.15 -5.12 -17.35
N GLU A 152 -18.54 -6.29 -17.47
CA GLU A 152 -18.42 -7.01 -18.75
C GLU A 152 -19.80 -7.43 -19.29
N ARG A 153 -20.71 -7.92 -18.43
CA ARG A 153 -22.06 -8.26 -18.83
C ARG A 153 -22.87 -7.05 -19.28
N MET A 154 -22.77 -5.94 -18.53
CA MET A 154 -23.45 -4.68 -18.89
C MET A 154 -23.02 -4.16 -20.26
N SER A 155 -21.78 -4.39 -20.67
CA SER A 155 -21.31 -3.98 -21.99
C SER A 155 -21.77 -4.89 -23.13
N SER A 156 -22.23 -6.11 -22.83
CA SER A 156 -22.62 -7.12 -23.83
C SER A 156 -24.13 -7.34 -23.97
N VAL A 157 -24.93 -6.74 -23.10
CA VAL A 157 -26.40 -6.96 -23.06
C VAL A 157 -27.17 -5.64 -23.26
N GLU A 158 -28.35 -5.70 -23.89
CA GLU A 158 -29.26 -4.57 -24.00
C GLU A 158 -29.83 -4.20 -22.62
N ILE A 159 -29.49 -3.01 -22.13
CA ILE A 159 -29.80 -2.53 -20.78
C ILE A 159 -31.30 -2.44 -20.52
N ASP A 160 -32.12 -2.18 -21.55
CA ASP A 160 -33.56 -1.96 -21.42
C ASP A 160 -34.34 -3.22 -21.05
N THR A 161 -33.78 -4.41 -21.24
CA THR A 161 -34.46 -5.70 -21.03
C THR A 161 -33.94 -6.50 -19.84
N VAL A 162 -32.83 -6.08 -19.21
CA VAL A 162 -32.11 -6.86 -18.19
C VAL A 162 -32.48 -6.40 -16.79
N MET A 163 -32.80 -7.34 -15.92
CA MET A 163 -33.03 -7.08 -14.50
C MET A 163 -31.71 -7.16 -13.72
N PRO A 164 -31.54 -6.40 -12.62
CA PRO A 164 -30.31 -6.39 -11.84
C PRO A 164 -29.87 -7.79 -11.36
N HIS A 165 -30.79 -8.68 -11.05
CA HIS A 165 -30.47 -10.04 -10.59
C HIS A 165 -29.87 -10.94 -11.69
N ASP A 166 -30.09 -10.62 -12.97
CA ASP A 166 -29.51 -11.36 -14.09
C ASP A 166 -28.03 -10.99 -14.29
N LEU A 167 -27.63 -9.79 -13.86
CA LEU A 167 -26.27 -9.29 -13.96
C LEU A 167 -25.38 -9.78 -12.80
N ILE A 168 -25.99 -9.96 -11.62
CA ILE A 168 -25.24 -10.27 -10.40
C ILE A 168 -25.01 -11.78 -10.28
N ASN A 169 -23.73 -12.16 -10.13
CA ASN A 169 -23.33 -13.52 -9.86
C ASN A 169 -22.47 -13.56 -8.58
N ALA A 170 -22.97 -14.21 -7.55
CA ALA A 170 -22.27 -14.32 -6.26
C ALA A 170 -21.14 -15.37 -6.25
N LYS A 171 -21.00 -16.18 -7.30
CA LYS A 171 -19.97 -17.24 -7.37
C LYS A 171 -18.55 -16.74 -7.20
N PRO A 172 -18.10 -15.61 -7.77
CA PRO A 172 -16.73 -15.09 -7.58
C PRO A 172 -16.41 -14.75 -6.12
N ALA A 173 -17.35 -14.17 -5.38
CA ALA A 173 -17.17 -13.87 -3.96
C ALA A 173 -17.10 -15.16 -3.12
N ALA A 174 -18.01 -16.11 -3.36
CA ALA A 174 -17.98 -17.41 -2.68
C ALA A 174 -16.70 -18.21 -3.01
N ALA A 175 -16.22 -18.14 -4.26
CA ALA A 175 -14.99 -18.79 -4.69
C ALA A 175 -13.76 -18.18 -3.99
N ALA A 176 -13.71 -16.86 -3.82
CA ALA A 176 -12.61 -16.20 -3.12
C ALA A 176 -12.51 -16.60 -1.64
N VAL A 177 -13.67 -16.69 -0.95
CA VAL A 177 -13.70 -17.18 0.45
C VAL A 177 -13.29 -18.64 0.53
N ARG A 178 -13.76 -19.48 -0.39
CA ARG A 178 -13.38 -20.90 -0.45
C ARG A 178 -11.89 -21.08 -0.76
N GLU A 179 -11.32 -20.27 -1.64
CA GLU A 179 -9.90 -20.23 -1.97
C GLU A 179 -9.07 -19.87 -0.73
N PHE A 180 -9.52 -18.90 0.07
CA PHE A 180 -8.84 -18.52 1.31
C PHE A 180 -8.74 -19.69 2.30
N PHE A 181 -9.82 -20.39 2.56
CA PHE A 181 -9.81 -21.52 3.51
C PHE A 181 -9.17 -22.80 2.95
N GLY A 182 -9.19 -23.01 1.65
CA GLY A 182 -8.70 -24.24 1.02
C GLY A 182 -7.26 -24.18 0.52
N SER A 183 -6.79 -23.01 0.09
CA SER A 183 -5.51 -22.87 -0.63
C SER A 183 -4.57 -21.85 -0.01
N SER A 184 -5.03 -21.03 0.94
CA SER A 184 -4.16 -20.04 1.58
C SER A 184 -3.10 -20.71 2.45
N GLN A 185 -1.88 -20.22 2.36
CA GLN A 185 -0.77 -20.68 3.22
C GLN A 185 -1.00 -20.38 4.71
N LEU A 186 -1.83 -19.38 5.03
CA LEU A 186 -2.15 -18.96 6.39
C LEU A 186 -3.30 -19.78 7.00
N SER A 187 -4.10 -20.49 6.18
CA SER A 187 -5.14 -21.39 6.63
C SER A 187 -4.59 -22.81 6.67
N GLN A 188 -4.45 -23.35 7.85
CA GLN A 188 -3.84 -24.67 8.09
C GLN A 188 -4.75 -25.54 8.95
N PHE A 189 -4.57 -26.86 8.87
CA PHE A 189 -5.18 -27.79 9.80
C PHE A 189 -4.66 -27.52 11.22
N MET A 190 -5.58 -27.50 12.19
CA MET A 190 -5.22 -27.35 13.58
C MET A 190 -4.53 -28.65 14.07
N ASP A 191 -3.40 -28.46 14.77
CA ASP A 191 -2.77 -29.57 15.45
C ASP A 191 -3.61 -30.00 16.69
N GLN A 192 -4.16 -31.17 16.66
CA GLN A 192 -5.03 -31.74 17.70
C GLN A 192 -4.44 -32.97 18.36
N THR A 193 -3.14 -33.16 18.37
CA THR A 193 -2.47 -34.33 18.96
C THR A 193 -2.72 -34.41 20.47
N ASN A 194 -2.69 -33.29 21.17
CA ASN A 194 -3.07 -33.17 22.57
C ASN A 194 -3.57 -31.74 22.88
N PRO A 195 -4.21 -31.50 24.03
CA PRO A 195 -4.73 -30.18 24.36
C PRO A 195 -3.66 -29.06 24.37
N LEU A 196 -2.43 -29.38 24.75
CA LEU A 196 -1.33 -28.42 24.77
C LEU A 196 -0.92 -28.01 23.35
N SER A 197 -0.87 -28.96 22.41
CA SER A 197 -0.61 -28.70 21.00
C SER A 197 -1.67 -27.78 20.39
N GLU A 198 -2.94 -27.99 20.71
CA GLU A 198 -4.03 -27.10 20.25
C GLU A 198 -3.85 -25.68 20.75
N ILE A 199 -3.57 -25.50 22.04
CA ILE A 199 -3.38 -24.16 22.62
C ILE A 199 -2.16 -23.49 22.03
N THR A 200 -1.06 -24.18 21.83
CA THR A 200 0.17 -23.68 21.22
C THR A 200 -0.09 -23.22 19.80
N HIS A 201 -0.83 -24.00 19.02
CA HIS A 201 -1.18 -23.63 17.63
C HIS A 201 -2.10 -22.42 17.58
N LYS A 202 -3.10 -22.33 18.46
CA LYS A 202 -4.01 -21.16 18.54
C LYS A 202 -3.30 -19.88 18.97
N ARG A 203 -2.25 -19.97 19.77
CA ARG A 203 -1.46 -18.82 20.25
C ARG A 203 -0.29 -18.47 19.35
N ARG A 204 -0.16 -19.11 18.20
CA ARG A 204 0.90 -18.83 17.24
C ARG A 204 0.72 -17.44 16.64
N LEU A 205 1.74 -16.60 16.77
CA LEU A 205 1.76 -15.24 16.26
C LEU A 205 2.45 -15.14 14.89
N SER A 206 3.61 -15.78 14.76
CA SER A 206 4.36 -15.80 13.50
C SER A 206 3.96 -17.00 12.66
N ALA A 207 3.78 -16.81 11.36
CA ALA A 207 3.53 -17.90 10.41
C ALA A 207 4.79 -18.72 10.09
N LEU A 208 5.98 -18.21 10.42
CA LEU A 208 7.25 -18.87 10.17
C LEU A 208 7.59 -19.95 11.20
N GLY A 209 8.39 -20.92 10.79
CA GLY A 209 8.97 -21.91 11.67
C GLY A 209 8.36 -23.29 11.56
N PRO A 210 8.66 -24.22 12.49
CA PRO A 210 8.16 -25.58 12.47
C PRO A 210 6.63 -25.64 12.44
N GLY A 211 6.07 -26.40 11.52
CA GLY A 211 4.62 -26.49 11.31
C GLY A 211 3.98 -25.28 10.61
N GLY A 212 4.77 -24.34 10.13
CA GLY A 212 4.33 -23.15 9.40
C GLY A 212 5.03 -22.98 8.07
N LEU A 213 5.14 -21.72 7.63
CA LEU A 213 5.77 -21.34 6.38
C LEU A 213 7.30 -21.40 6.48
N THR A 214 7.96 -21.77 5.38
CA THR A 214 9.39 -21.57 5.20
C THR A 214 9.68 -20.14 4.78
N ARG A 215 10.90 -19.65 5.03
CA ARG A 215 11.30 -18.29 4.65
C ARG A 215 11.15 -18.03 3.15
N GLU A 216 11.42 -18.99 2.33
CA GLU A 216 11.26 -18.89 0.86
C GLU A 216 9.81 -18.67 0.43
N ARG A 217 8.85 -19.31 1.13
CA ARG A 217 7.42 -19.14 0.84
C ARG A 217 6.83 -17.87 1.42
N ALA A 218 7.37 -17.40 2.54
CA ALA A 218 6.93 -16.17 3.19
C ALA A 218 7.51 -14.90 2.55
N GLY A 219 8.61 -15.03 1.78
CA GLY A 219 9.35 -13.93 1.20
C GLY A 219 10.46 -13.38 2.12
N PHE A 220 11.35 -12.59 1.53
CA PHE A 220 12.54 -12.05 2.22
C PHE A 220 12.42 -10.54 2.51
N GLU A 221 11.45 -9.87 1.91
CA GLU A 221 11.26 -8.43 2.11
C GLU A 221 10.58 -8.14 3.46
N VAL A 222 10.83 -6.95 3.99
CA VAL A 222 10.26 -6.50 5.27
C VAL A 222 8.73 -6.47 5.26
N ARG A 223 8.13 -6.18 4.10
CA ARG A 223 6.67 -6.17 3.88
C ARG A 223 6.05 -7.57 3.82
N ASP A 224 6.87 -8.60 3.68
CA ASP A 224 6.39 -9.97 3.59
C ASP A 224 5.94 -10.50 4.95
N VAL A 225 5.19 -11.58 4.93
CA VAL A 225 4.64 -12.21 6.15
C VAL A 225 5.75 -12.80 7.00
N HIS A 226 5.76 -12.43 8.25
CA HIS A 226 6.59 -13.06 9.28
C HIS A 226 5.85 -14.21 9.95
#